data_f17d222b99e82689aa8ee7cbbad2732c
#
_entry.id   f17d222b99e82689aa8ee7cbbad2732c
#
_cell.length_a   1.000
_cell.length_b   1.000
_cell.length_c   1.000
_cell.angle_alpha   90.00
_cell.angle_beta   90.00
_cell.angle_gamma   90.00
#
_symmetry.space_group_name_H-M   'P 1'
#
loop_
_entity.id
_entity.type
_entity.pdbx_description
1 polymer ?
#
loop_
_entity_poly.entity_id
_entity_poly.type
_entity_poly.pdbx_seq_one_letter_code
_entity_poly.pdbx_strand_id
1 'polypeptide(L)'
;MNDKPEPSGAQKQFGEFAPELVRLTDDVLFGQVWPRTQLSSKERSLLTVAALTTGGNTEQLTYHLGLAKQNGVTEAELIEAITHLAFYAGWPKAFSAMTVAKQVFAQ
;
A
#
# COMPACT_ATOMS: atom_id res chain seq x y z
N MET A 1 -5.37 6.55 32.29
CA MET A 1 -5.32 6.83 30.86
C MET A 1 -4.94 5.56 30.09
N ASN A 2 -5.60 5.31 29.02
CA ASN A 2 -5.37 4.10 28.23
C ASN A 2 -4.49 4.44 27.03
N ASP A 3 -3.24 3.99 27.07
CA ASP A 3 -2.25 4.30 26.05
C ASP A 3 -2.01 3.14 25.09
N LYS A 4 -2.91 2.16 25.06
CA LYS A 4 -2.76 1.05 24.14
C LYS A 4 -2.96 1.57 22.71
N PRO A 5 -2.01 1.36 21.80
CA PRO A 5 -2.21 1.72 20.41
C PRO A 5 -3.33 0.86 19.81
N GLU A 6 -4.00 1.39 18.82
CA GLU A 6 -4.97 0.60 18.08
C GLU A 6 -4.28 -0.58 17.40
N PRO A 7 -4.96 -1.74 17.31
CA PRO A 7 -4.40 -2.86 16.57
C PRO A 7 -4.14 -2.48 15.12
N SER A 8 -3.05 -2.98 14.56
CA SER A 8 -2.74 -2.81 13.13
C SER A 8 -3.77 -3.53 12.27
N GLY A 9 -3.74 -3.23 10.97
CA GLY A 9 -4.56 -3.96 10.00
C GLY A 9 -4.28 -5.45 10.02
N ALA A 10 -3.02 -5.84 10.13
CA ALA A 10 -2.63 -7.25 10.22
C ALA A 10 -3.18 -7.89 11.49
N GLN A 11 -3.07 -7.18 12.62
CA GLN A 11 -3.58 -7.67 13.90
C GLN A 11 -5.10 -7.87 13.85
N LYS A 12 -5.82 -6.92 13.27
CA LYS A 12 -7.28 -7.03 13.14
C LYS A 12 -7.69 -8.21 12.27
N GLN A 13 -6.93 -8.46 11.21
CA GLN A 13 -7.28 -9.47 10.22
C GLN A 13 -6.87 -10.88 10.64
N PHE A 14 -5.68 -11.03 11.21
CA PHE A 14 -5.07 -12.33 11.45
C PHE A 14 -4.55 -12.55 12.87
N GLY A 15 -4.83 -11.67 13.83
CA GLY A 15 -4.17 -11.61 15.14
C GLY A 15 -3.89 -12.95 15.80
N GLU A 16 -4.92 -13.77 16.00
CA GLU A 16 -4.75 -15.06 16.66
C GLU A 16 -4.60 -16.22 15.68
N PHE A 17 -4.99 -16.01 14.42
CA PHE A 17 -4.93 -17.05 13.41
C PHE A 17 -3.52 -17.22 12.85
N ALA A 18 -2.82 -16.11 12.59
CA ALA A 18 -1.47 -16.14 12.01
C ALA A 18 -0.56 -15.15 12.75
N PRO A 19 -0.25 -15.45 14.04
CA PRO A 19 0.48 -14.48 14.87
C PRO A 19 1.89 -14.18 14.36
N GLU A 20 2.56 -15.13 13.72
CA GLU A 20 3.89 -14.90 13.19
C GLU A 20 3.85 -13.95 11.98
N LEU A 21 2.85 -14.11 11.11
CA LEU A 21 2.67 -13.19 9.99
C LEU A 21 2.40 -11.78 10.49
N VAL A 22 1.57 -11.64 11.53
CA VAL A 22 1.28 -10.34 12.14
C VAL A 22 2.57 -9.72 12.69
N ARG A 23 3.37 -10.52 13.41
CA ARG A 23 4.64 -10.04 13.97
C ARG A 23 5.59 -9.57 12.88
N LEU A 24 5.75 -10.36 11.83
CA LEU A 24 6.62 -10.00 10.71
C LEU A 24 6.13 -8.74 9.99
N THR A 25 4.82 -8.60 9.85
CA THR A 25 4.23 -7.40 9.23
C THR A 25 4.46 -6.17 10.09
N ASP A 26 4.13 -6.24 11.38
CA ASP A 26 4.17 -5.07 12.26
C ASP A 26 5.59 -4.73 12.68
N ASP A 27 6.36 -5.73 13.15
CA ASP A 27 7.66 -5.48 13.77
C ASP A 27 8.78 -5.38 12.75
N VAL A 28 8.72 -6.16 11.68
CA VAL A 28 9.79 -6.21 10.68
C VAL A 28 9.47 -5.31 9.49
N LEU A 29 8.36 -5.55 8.81
CA LEU A 29 8.04 -4.77 7.61
C LEU A 29 7.83 -3.30 7.95
N PHE A 30 6.87 -2.99 8.80
CA PHE A 30 6.54 -1.59 9.11
C PHE A 30 7.41 -1.03 10.24
N GLY A 31 7.94 -1.89 11.12
CA GLY A 31 8.76 -1.46 12.24
C GLY A 31 10.24 -1.27 11.90
N GLN A 32 10.76 -1.99 10.93
CA GLN A 32 12.19 -1.98 10.60
C GLN A 32 12.47 -1.61 9.15
N VAL A 33 11.67 -2.09 8.19
CA VAL A 33 11.96 -1.88 6.76
C VAL A 33 11.47 -0.51 6.29
N TRP A 34 10.21 -0.18 6.53
CA TRP A 34 9.64 1.09 6.07
C TRP A 34 10.35 2.32 6.65
N PRO A 35 10.82 2.31 7.93
CA PRO A 35 11.52 3.48 8.47
C PRO A 35 12.95 3.68 7.96
N ARG A 36 13.50 2.73 7.19
CA ARG A 36 14.86 2.87 6.67
C ARG A 36 14.97 4.09 5.77
N THR A 37 16.13 4.77 5.83
CA THR A 37 16.33 6.04 5.17
C THR A 37 16.86 5.95 3.73
N GLN A 38 17.19 4.75 3.26
CA GLN A 38 17.72 4.55 1.91
C GLN A 38 16.68 4.90 0.82
N LEU A 39 15.40 4.75 1.15
CA LEU A 39 14.29 5.24 0.33
C LEU A 39 13.35 6.00 1.24
N SER A 40 12.74 7.05 0.71
CA SER A 40 11.71 7.78 1.45
C SER A 40 10.43 6.95 1.55
N SER A 41 9.55 7.32 2.47
CA SER A 41 8.23 6.70 2.58
C SER A 41 7.42 6.88 1.28
N LYS A 42 7.57 8.02 0.64
CA LYS A 42 6.92 8.30 -0.66
C LYS A 42 7.40 7.33 -1.72
N GLU A 43 8.71 7.12 -1.81
CA GLU A 43 9.29 6.18 -2.78
C GLU A 43 8.85 4.76 -2.51
N ARG A 44 8.84 4.34 -1.25
CA ARG A 44 8.38 3.00 -0.87
C ARG A 44 6.91 2.79 -1.24
N SER A 45 6.08 3.81 -1.04
CA SER A 45 4.67 3.74 -1.42
C SER A 45 4.50 3.56 -2.93
N LEU A 46 5.27 4.29 -3.74
CA LEU A 46 5.21 4.14 -5.20
C LEU A 46 5.63 2.74 -5.63
N LEU A 47 6.71 2.21 -5.04
CA LEU A 47 7.16 0.85 -5.34
C LEU A 47 6.10 -0.19 -4.96
N THR A 48 5.46 -0.01 -3.82
CA THR A 48 4.43 -0.94 -3.36
C THR A 48 3.20 -0.89 -4.25
N VAL A 49 2.76 0.32 -4.61
CA VAL A 49 1.64 0.49 -5.56
C VAL A 49 1.96 -0.18 -6.90
N ALA A 50 3.20 -0.02 -7.38
CA ALA A 50 3.62 -0.65 -8.63
C ALA A 50 3.58 -2.19 -8.52
N ALA A 51 4.07 -2.74 -7.42
CA ALA A 51 4.07 -4.18 -7.20
C ALA A 51 2.64 -4.73 -7.15
N LEU A 52 1.74 -4.07 -6.41
CA LEU A 52 0.36 -4.51 -6.26
C LEU A 52 -0.44 -4.37 -7.54
N THR A 53 -0.19 -3.31 -8.31
CA THR A 53 -0.81 -3.11 -9.62
C THR A 53 -0.40 -4.24 -10.56
N THR A 54 0.89 -4.50 -10.64
CA THR A 54 1.43 -5.54 -11.52
C THR A 54 0.96 -6.92 -11.13
N GLY A 55 0.82 -7.17 -9.83
CA GLY A 55 0.32 -8.44 -9.32
C GLY A 55 -1.20 -8.61 -9.41
N GLY A 56 -1.94 -7.54 -9.71
CA GLY A 56 -3.41 -7.58 -9.70
C GLY A 56 -4.00 -7.65 -8.30
N ASN A 57 -3.27 -7.20 -7.29
CA ASN A 57 -3.66 -7.31 -5.88
C ASN A 57 -4.52 -6.12 -5.45
N THR A 58 -5.71 -6.01 -6.02
CA THR A 58 -6.58 -4.85 -5.83
C THR A 58 -7.10 -4.69 -4.40
N GLU A 59 -7.23 -5.79 -3.67
CA GLU A 59 -7.67 -5.71 -2.27
C GLU A 59 -6.65 -4.97 -1.40
N GLN A 60 -5.37 -5.29 -1.57
CA GLN A 60 -4.30 -4.63 -0.82
C GLN A 60 -4.01 -3.24 -1.37
N LEU A 61 -4.32 -3.01 -2.63
CA LEU A 61 -4.06 -1.74 -3.29
C LEU A 61 -4.85 -0.58 -2.67
N THR A 62 -6.08 -0.83 -2.21
CA THR A 62 -6.88 0.19 -1.53
C THR A 62 -6.14 0.79 -0.34
N TYR A 63 -5.58 -0.07 0.50
CA TYR A 63 -4.81 0.37 1.66
C TYR A 63 -3.57 1.17 1.23
N HIS A 64 -2.81 0.63 0.28
CA HIS A 64 -1.54 1.24 -0.11
C HIS A 64 -1.69 2.51 -0.94
N LEU A 65 -2.77 2.67 -1.67
CA LEU A 65 -3.07 3.96 -2.30
C LEU A 65 -3.36 5.03 -1.24
N GLY A 66 -4.10 4.67 -0.20
CA GLY A 66 -4.33 5.56 0.94
C GLY A 66 -3.04 5.91 1.66
N LEU A 67 -2.19 4.91 1.89
CA LEU A 67 -0.89 5.12 2.54
C LEU A 67 0.03 5.99 1.67
N ALA A 68 0.03 5.77 0.36
CA ALA A 68 0.80 6.59 -0.57
C ALA A 68 0.38 8.06 -0.48
N LYS A 69 -0.91 8.31 -0.42
CA LYS A 69 -1.47 9.64 -0.24
C LYS A 69 -0.96 10.27 1.04
N GLN A 70 -0.99 9.54 2.17
CA GLN A 70 -0.46 10.01 3.45
C GLN A 70 1.04 10.29 3.38
N ASN A 71 1.77 9.52 2.59
CA ASN A 71 3.22 9.65 2.44
C ASN A 71 3.62 10.71 1.40
N GLY A 72 2.67 11.49 0.91
CA GLY A 72 2.95 12.63 0.06
C GLY A 72 2.89 12.36 -1.44
N VAL A 73 2.41 11.19 -1.87
CA VAL A 73 2.19 10.93 -3.29
C VAL A 73 0.89 11.61 -3.69
N THR A 74 0.95 12.48 -4.69
CA THR A 74 -0.24 13.20 -5.14
C THR A 74 -1.12 12.32 -6.02
N GLU A 75 -2.39 12.72 -6.16
CA GLU A 75 -3.31 12.05 -7.08
C GLU A 75 -2.73 12.02 -8.50
N ALA A 76 -2.20 13.13 -8.97
CA ALA A 76 -1.60 13.21 -10.30
C ALA A 76 -0.43 12.23 -10.46
N GLU A 77 0.41 12.11 -9.43
CA GLU A 77 1.52 11.17 -9.44
C GLU A 77 1.05 9.71 -9.48
N LEU A 78 0.01 9.38 -8.72
CA LEU A 78 -0.53 8.01 -8.71
C LEU A 78 -1.20 7.66 -10.05
N ILE A 79 -1.93 8.60 -10.63
CA ILE A 79 -2.51 8.42 -11.97
C ILE A 79 -1.40 8.18 -12.99
N GLU A 80 -0.35 8.98 -12.93
CA GLU A 80 0.78 8.84 -13.86
C GLU A 80 1.50 7.50 -13.67
N ALA A 81 1.71 7.08 -12.41
CA ALA A 81 2.35 5.80 -12.13
C ALA A 81 1.56 4.62 -12.70
N ILE A 82 0.26 4.59 -12.49
CA ILE A 82 -0.60 3.51 -13.00
C ILE A 82 -0.66 3.56 -14.53
N THR A 83 -0.73 4.74 -15.10
CA THR A 83 -0.68 4.94 -16.57
C THR A 83 0.61 4.36 -17.14
N HIS A 84 1.74 4.66 -16.51
CA HIS A 84 3.04 4.10 -16.89
C HIS A 84 3.03 2.58 -16.84
N LEU A 85 2.48 2.01 -15.77
CA LEU A 85 2.44 0.56 -15.56
C LEU A 85 1.56 -0.17 -16.59
N ALA A 86 0.64 0.52 -17.26
CA ALA A 86 -0.17 -0.10 -18.32
C ALA A 86 0.72 -0.69 -19.41
N PHE A 87 1.87 -0.07 -19.66
CA PHE A 87 2.82 -0.52 -20.69
C PHE A 87 3.72 -1.68 -20.23
N TYR A 88 3.83 -1.90 -18.93
CA TYR A 88 4.70 -2.93 -18.35
C TYR A 88 3.93 -4.10 -17.76
N ALA A 89 2.76 -3.81 -17.15
CA ALA A 89 1.94 -4.83 -16.49
C ALA A 89 0.74 -5.26 -17.32
N GLY A 90 0.37 -4.48 -18.34
CA GLY A 90 -0.78 -4.74 -19.20
C GLY A 90 -1.99 -3.91 -18.82
N TRP A 91 -2.82 -3.65 -19.82
CA TRP A 91 -4.00 -2.80 -19.68
C TRP A 91 -5.00 -3.29 -18.64
N PRO A 92 -5.36 -4.59 -18.58
CA PRO A 92 -6.34 -5.02 -17.59
C PRO A 92 -5.92 -4.73 -16.15
N LYS A 93 -4.64 -4.91 -15.82
CA LYS A 93 -4.15 -4.64 -14.46
C LYS A 93 -4.14 -3.15 -14.17
N ALA A 94 -3.77 -2.33 -15.13
CA ALA A 94 -3.80 -0.88 -14.98
C ALA A 94 -5.24 -0.38 -14.82
N PHE A 95 -6.17 -0.92 -15.58
CA PHE A 95 -7.58 -0.54 -15.45
C PHE A 95 -8.14 -0.90 -14.09
N SER A 96 -7.84 -2.09 -13.60
CA SER A 96 -8.27 -2.51 -12.25
C SER A 96 -7.69 -1.60 -11.17
N ALA A 97 -6.42 -1.28 -11.28
CA ALA A 97 -5.75 -0.38 -10.32
C ALA A 97 -6.32 1.04 -10.41
N MET A 98 -6.58 1.53 -11.61
CA MET A 98 -7.14 2.88 -11.79
C MET A 98 -8.55 2.98 -11.20
N THR A 99 -9.34 1.93 -11.30
CA THR A 99 -10.66 1.87 -10.68
C THR A 99 -10.56 2.02 -9.16
N VAL A 100 -9.60 1.31 -8.54
CA VAL A 100 -9.37 1.42 -7.10
C VAL A 100 -8.90 2.82 -6.73
N ALA A 101 -7.96 3.38 -7.51
CA ALA A 101 -7.45 4.73 -7.28
C ALA A 101 -8.58 5.78 -7.33
N LYS A 102 -9.46 5.66 -8.30
CA LYS A 102 -10.61 6.57 -8.43
C LYS A 102 -11.48 6.52 -7.18
N GLN A 103 -11.71 5.33 -6.63
CA GLN A 103 -12.49 5.17 -5.41
C GLN A 103 -11.80 5.79 -4.19
N VAL A 104 -10.49 5.56 -4.06
CA VAL A 104 -9.72 6.09 -2.93
C VAL A 104 -9.70 7.61 -2.94
N PHE A 105 -9.52 8.23 -4.10
CA PHE A 105 -9.46 9.68 -4.19
C PHE A 105 -10.82 10.36 -4.17
N ALA A 106 -11.91 9.61 -4.35
CA ALA A 106 -13.25 10.14 -4.23
C ALA A 106 -13.71 10.30 -2.78
N GLN A 107 -13.00 9.72 -1.84
CA GLN A 107 -13.34 9.76 -0.42
C GLN A 107 -12.88 11.05 0.27
#